data_579734501e8227ba8008fcd3975134c5
#
_entry.id   579734501e8227ba8008fcd3975134c5
#
_cell.length_a   1.000
_cell.length_b   1.000
_cell.length_c   1.000
_cell.angle_alpha   90.00
_cell.angle_beta   90.00
_cell.angle_gamma   90.00
#
_symmetry.space_group_name_H-M   'P 1'
#
loop_
_entity.id
_entity.type
_entity.pdbx_description
1 polymer ?
#
loop_
_entity_poly.entity_id
_entity_poly.type
_entity_poly.pdbx_seq_one_letter_code
_entity_poly.pdbx_strand_id
1 'polypeptide(L)'
;MTRRLLPLVLLLLATRVSASEPERPSRADLQRALAQYEQSVVRVRGPREAGLGIIVGTEGQVLTSVRHVSLDAAQVEYGGRELPATVVLANAYLKVAVVAAPAGTYPAAAVKPNTGNLAGQWLIGIVPGKGKRKDMPASALARKGPAPFFDINLALPPGSPLYDETGRLVAVSVQRKGRGCRALSLDVVRQQLATKVATP
;
A
#
# COMPACT_ATOMS: atom_id res chain seq x y z
N MET A 1 4.59 -67.84 -37.19
CA MET A 1 5.15 -66.47 -37.07
C MET A 1 4.18 -65.63 -36.27
N THR A 2 4.35 -65.52 -34.97
CA THR A 2 3.45 -64.82 -34.03
C THR A 2 4.16 -63.56 -33.52
N ARG A 3 3.76 -62.38 -34.04
CA ARG A 3 4.23 -61.08 -33.56
C ARG A 3 3.53 -60.71 -32.25
N ARG A 4 4.29 -60.66 -31.14
CA ARG A 4 3.83 -60.10 -29.85
C ARG A 4 3.97 -58.61 -29.87
N LEU A 5 2.85 -57.88 -29.79
CA LEU A 5 2.79 -56.45 -29.54
C LEU A 5 2.90 -56.22 -28.03
N LEU A 6 3.96 -55.54 -27.57
CA LEU A 6 4.08 -54.99 -26.22
C LEU A 6 3.29 -53.68 -26.15
N PRO A 7 2.40 -53.47 -25.17
CA PRO A 7 1.83 -52.21 -24.92
C PRO A 7 2.79 -51.32 -24.12
N LEU A 8 3.21 -50.18 -24.69
CA LEU A 8 3.99 -49.16 -24.03
C LEU A 8 3.07 -48.38 -23.09
N VAL A 9 3.15 -48.69 -21.78
CA VAL A 9 2.43 -47.92 -20.74
C VAL A 9 3.20 -46.64 -20.48
N LEU A 10 2.73 -45.52 -21.01
CA LEU A 10 3.26 -44.19 -20.78
C LEU A 10 2.77 -43.71 -19.40
N LEU A 11 3.64 -43.81 -18.37
CA LEU A 11 3.37 -43.30 -17.03
C LEU A 11 3.50 -41.80 -17.00
N LEU A 12 2.41 -41.06 -17.15
CA LEU A 12 2.33 -39.59 -16.98
C LEU A 12 2.51 -39.30 -15.48
N LEU A 13 3.71 -38.98 -15.07
CA LEU A 13 4.03 -38.37 -13.78
C LEU A 13 3.49 -36.92 -13.79
N ALA A 14 2.25 -36.75 -13.33
CA ALA A 14 1.69 -35.45 -13.02
C ALA A 14 2.42 -34.90 -11.77
N THR A 15 3.46 -34.12 -11.98
CA THR A 15 4.07 -33.30 -10.93
C THR A 15 3.05 -32.26 -10.48
N ARG A 16 2.40 -32.50 -9.36
CA ARG A 16 1.61 -31.48 -8.68
C ARG A 16 2.58 -30.42 -8.22
N VAL A 17 2.63 -29.29 -8.93
CA VAL A 17 3.19 -28.05 -8.42
C VAL A 17 2.28 -27.62 -7.28
N SER A 18 2.64 -28.00 -6.05
CA SER A 18 2.03 -27.43 -4.86
C SER A 18 2.40 -25.96 -4.85
N ALA A 19 1.45 -25.09 -5.17
CA ALA A 19 1.59 -23.66 -4.87
C ALA A 19 1.76 -23.58 -3.34
N SER A 20 2.97 -23.32 -2.87
CA SER A 20 3.22 -23.10 -1.45
C SER A 20 2.35 -21.91 -1.00
N GLU A 21 1.58 -22.10 0.08
CA GLU A 21 0.88 -20.98 0.70
C GLU A 21 1.91 -19.87 1.03
N PRO A 22 1.56 -18.62 0.77
CA PRO A 22 2.45 -17.51 1.06
C PRO A 22 2.78 -17.51 2.55
N GLU A 23 4.07 -17.49 2.86
CA GLU A 23 4.57 -17.52 4.23
C GLU A 23 4.15 -16.26 4.99
N ARG A 24 3.72 -16.41 6.24
CA ARG A 24 3.34 -15.30 7.09
C ARG A 24 4.58 -14.48 7.47
N PRO A 25 4.53 -13.13 7.40
CA PRO A 25 5.64 -12.27 7.78
C PRO A 25 6.17 -12.57 9.18
N SER A 26 7.49 -12.65 9.28
CA SER A 26 8.22 -12.87 10.52
C SER A 26 8.21 -11.63 11.42
N ARG A 27 8.69 -11.76 12.66
CA ARG A 27 8.85 -10.61 13.55
C ARG A 27 9.86 -9.58 12.99
N ALA A 28 10.90 -10.03 12.30
CA ALA A 28 11.88 -9.15 11.66
C ALA A 28 11.25 -8.32 10.54
N ASP A 29 10.35 -8.91 9.75
CA ASP A 29 9.63 -8.22 8.68
C ASP A 29 8.69 -7.15 9.25
N LEU A 30 7.97 -7.48 10.34
CA LEU A 30 7.13 -6.53 11.06
C LEU A 30 7.92 -5.33 11.59
N GLN A 31 9.12 -5.55 12.15
CA GLN A 31 9.99 -4.47 12.63
C GLN A 31 10.53 -3.63 11.48
N ARG A 32 10.87 -4.23 10.35
CA ARG A 32 11.32 -3.52 9.14
C ARG A 32 10.23 -2.60 8.60
N ALA A 33 8.99 -3.08 8.53
CA ALA A 33 7.84 -2.26 8.12
C ALA A 33 7.57 -1.11 9.10
N LEU A 34 7.71 -1.34 10.42
CA LEU A 34 7.57 -0.30 11.43
C LEU A 34 8.64 0.79 11.27
N ALA A 35 9.90 0.42 11.04
CA ALA A 35 10.98 1.38 10.82
C ALA A 35 10.73 2.24 9.55
N GLN A 36 10.23 1.65 8.47
CA GLN A 36 9.82 2.40 7.27
C GLN A 36 8.66 3.35 7.54
N TYR A 37 7.68 2.91 8.34
CA TYR A 37 6.56 3.74 8.75
C TYR A 37 7.02 4.97 9.54
N GLU A 38 7.85 4.77 10.56
CA GLU A 38 8.34 5.85 11.43
C GLU A 38 9.15 6.91 10.66
N GLN A 39 9.82 6.53 9.58
CA GLN A 39 10.62 7.44 8.75
C GLN A 39 9.78 8.20 7.72
N SER A 40 8.81 7.54 7.09
CA SER A 40 8.17 8.05 5.88
C SER A 40 6.72 8.50 6.06
N VAL A 41 6.10 8.23 7.22
CA VAL A 41 4.71 8.64 7.46
C VAL A 41 4.66 10.01 8.09
N VAL A 42 3.79 10.85 7.56
CA VAL A 42 3.55 12.23 7.97
C VAL A 42 2.07 12.44 8.24
N ARG A 43 1.74 13.53 8.90
CA ARG A 43 0.36 13.98 9.03
C ARG A 43 0.02 14.94 7.89
N VAL A 44 -1.09 14.68 7.23
CA VAL A 44 -1.65 15.59 6.22
C VAL A 44 -2.92 16.22 6.78
N ARG A 45 -3.03 17.53 6.70
CA ARG A 45 -4.16 18.30 7.19
C ARG A 45 -4.83 19.05 6.06
N GLY A 46 -6.10 18.74 5.86
CA GLY A 46 -7.01 19.51 5.05
C GLY A 46 -7.96 20.35 5.91
N PRO A 47 -8.87 21.12 5.29
CA PRO A 47 -9.81 21.98 6.01
C PRO A 47 -10.82 21.25 6.89
N ARG A 48 -11.12 20.00 6.57
CA ARG A 48 -12.16 19.21 7.25
C ARG A 48 -11.60 18.20 8.23
N GLU A 49 -10.56 17.51 7.87
CA GLU A 49 -9.95 16.48 8.71
C GLU A 49 -8.45 16.36 8.45
N ALA A 50 -7.75 15.87 9.44
CA ALA A 50 -6.34 15.49 9.31
C ALA A 50 -6.22 13.96 9.32
N GLY A 51 -5.20 13.44 8.66
CA GLY A 51 -4.93 12.02 8.63
C GLY A 51 -3.50 11.70 8.23
N LEU A 52 -3.26 10.45 7.86
CA LEU A 52 -1.94 9.98 7.50
C LEU A 52 -1.64 10.25 6.02
N GLY A 53 -0.38 10.53 5.74
CA GLY A 53 0.21 10.55 4.42
C GLY A 53 1.54 9.83 4.43
N ILE A 54 1.99 9.37 3.27
CA ILE A 54 3.23 8.64 3.09
C ILE A 54 4.08 9.40 2.10
N ILE A 55 5.31 9.75 2.48
CA ILE A 55 6.29 10.36 1.58
C ILE A 55 6.72 9.27 0.59
N VAL A 56 6.39 9.45 -0.69
CA VAL A 56 6.67 8.48 -1.78
C VAL A 56 7.74 8.99 -2.76
N GLY A 57 8.14 10.24 -2.63
CA GLY A 57 9.21 10.86 -3.42
C GLY A 57 10.13 11.69 -2.55
N THR A 58 11.42 11.64 -2.81
CA THR A 58 12.45 12.39 -2.08
C THR A 58 12.31 13.90 -2.22
N GLU A 59 11.56 14.37 -3.22
CA GLU A 59 11.25 15.78 -3.46
C GLU A 59 9.98 16.26 -2.74
N GLY A 60 9.41 15.45 -1.85
CA GLY A 60 8.26 15.82 -1.04
C GLY A 60 6.90 15.40 -1.57
N GLN A 61 6.83 14.45 -2.50
CA GLN A 61 5.55 13.87 -2.91
C GLN A 61 4.98 13.00 -1.77
N VAL A 62 3.76 13.32 -1.34
CA VAL A 62 3.05 12.62 -0.26
C VAL A 62 1.75 12.03 -0.79
N LEU A 63 1.63 10.70 -0.67
CA LEU A 63 0.40 9.97 -0.97
C LEU A 63 -0.49 9.96 0.27
N THR A 64 -1.76 10.32 0.12
CA THR A 64 -2.73 10.37 1.22
C THR A 64 -4.15 10.02 0.74
N SER A 65 -5.13 10.08 1.64
CA SER A 65 -6.54 9.99 1.27
C SER A 65 -7.05 11.33 0.73
N VAL A 66 -7.94 11.30 -0.27
CA VAL A 66 -8.63 12.49 -0.77
C VAL A 66 -9.42 13.25 0.32
N ARG A 67 -9.74 12.59 1.42
CA ARG A 67 -10.44 13.21 2.57
C ARG A 67 -9.58 14.22 3.34
N HIS A 68 -8.26 14.08 3.26
CA HIS A 68 -7.29 14.90 3.97
C HIS A 68 -6.81 16.11 3.17
N VAL A 69 -7.41 16.37 2.00
CA VAL A 69 -7.05 17.49 1.13
C VAL A 69 -8.29 18.24 0.65
N SER A 70 -8.11 19.50 0.26
CA SER A 70 -9.03 20.22 -0.63
C SER A 70 -8.23 20.81 -1.79
N LEU A 71 -8.91 21.25 -2.86
CA LEU A 71 -8.22 21.84 -4.01
C LEU A 71 -7.38 23.07 -3.63
N ASP A 72 -7.82 23.81 -2.61
CA ASP A 72 -7.24 25.10 -2.24
C ASP A 72 -6.32 25.05 -1.01
N ALA A 73 -6.32 23.94 -0.25
CA ALA A 73 -5.56 23.85 0.98
C ALA A 73 -5.21 22.40 1.35
N ALA A 74 -3.93 22.14 1.39
CA ALA A 74 -3.35 20.95 2.02
C ALA A 74 -2.10 21.38 2.79
N GLN A 75 -1.86 20.78 3.94
CA GLN A 75 -0.65 20.99 4.72
C GLN A 75 -0.04 19.65 5.07
N VAL A 76 1.27 19.57 5.08
CA VAL A 76 2.03 18.40 5.50
C VAL A 76 2.80 18.76 6.76
N GLU A 77 2.56 18.04 7.84
CA GLU A 77 3.31 18.19 9.08
C GLU A 77 4.57 17.30 9.01
N TYR A 78 5.73 17.94 8.92
CA TYR A 78 7.02 17.26 8.84
C TYR A 78 8.05 17.95 9.73
N GLY A 79 8.78 17.18 10.55
CA GLY A 79 9.79 17.72 11.47
C GLY A 79 9.24 18.73 12.48
N GLY A 80 7.97 18.57 12.90
CA GLY A 80 7.29 19.50 13.82
C GLY A 80 6.86 20.83 13.17
N ARG A 81 6.91 20.94 11.84
CA ARG A 81 6.49 22.14 11.07
C ARG A 81 5.32 21.79 10.16
N GLU A 82 4.38 22.70 10.06
CA GLU A 82 3.32 22.66 9.05
C GLU A 82 3.81 23.31 7.76
N LEU A 83 3.90 22.52 6.70
CA LEU A 83 4.35 22.96 5.38
C LEU A 83 3.14 23.07 4.44
N PRO A 84 2.96 24.19 3.72
CA PRO A 84 1.93 24.28 2.69
C PRO A 84 2.22 23.26 1.60
N ALA A 85 1.18 22.59 1.09
CA ALA A 85 1.35 21.58 0.05
C ALA A 85 0.37 21.82 -1.10
N THR A 86 0.84 21.57 -2.32
CA THR A 86 0.04 21.68 -3.54
C THR A 86 -0.56 20.31 -3.89
N VAL A 87 -1.84 20.27 -4.24
CA VAL A 87 -2.50 19.05 -4.68
C VAL A 87 -2.09 18.73 -6.13
N VAL A 88 -1.30 17.68 -6.30
CA VAL A 88 -0.84 17.19 -7.61
C VAL A 88 -1.90 16.31 -8.26
N LEU A 89 -2.50 15.42 -7.47
CA LEU A 89 -3.56 14.50 -7.90
C LEU A 89 -4.62 14.41 -6.81
N ALA A 90 -5.89 14.49 -7.19
CA ALA A 90 -7.01 14.09 -6.33
C ALA A 90 -7.98 13.25 -7.15
N ASN A 91 -8.22 12.01 -6.72
CA ASN A 91 -9.15 11.10 -7.38
C ASN A 91 -10.19 10.60 -6.36
N ALA A 92 -11.40 11.15 -6.43
CA ALA A 92 -12.49 10.82 -5.51
C ALA A 92 -12.97 9.37 -5.65
N TYR A 93 -12.92 8.79 -6.86
CA TYR A 93 -13.30 7.40 -7.10
C TYR A 93 -12.30 6.44 -6.44
N LEU A 94 -11.02 6.66 -6.62
CA LEU A 94 -9.95 5.89 -5.99
C LEU A 94 -9.71 6.26 -4.52
N LYS A 95 -10.29 7.37 -4.06
CA LYS A 95 -10.19 7.90 -2.69
C LYS A 95 -8.76 8.25 -2.28
N VAL A 96 -7.90 8.58 -3.24
CA VAL A 96 -6.50 8.94 -3.03
C VAL A 96 -6.21 10.35 -3.52
N ALA A 97 -5.22 10.98 -2.91
CA ALA A 97 -4.62 12.22 -3.34
C ALA A 97 -3.09 12.12 -3.24
N VAL A 98 -2.41 12.85 -4.11
CA VAL A 98 -0.98 13.10 -4.01
C VAL A 98 -0.80 14.61 -3.86
N VAL A 99 -0.06 15.00 -2.84
CA VAL A 99 0.32 16.41 -2.61
C VAL A 99 1.83 16.55 -2.70
N ALA A 100 2.29 17.71 -3.13
CA ALA A 100 3.70 18.09 -3.14
C ALA A 100 3.96 19.09 -2.02
N ALA A 101 4.78 18.73 -1.06
CA ALA A 101 5.37 19.64 -0.09
C ALA A 101 6.39 20.56 -0.79
N PRO A 102 6.82 21.70 -0.17
CA PRO A 102 7.85 22.56 -0.73
C PRO A 102 9.13 21.78 -1.06
N ALA A 103 9.92 22.29 -2.00
CA ALA A 103 11.19 21.67 -2.39
C ALA A 103 12.09 21.43 -1.17
N GLY A 104 12.65 20.23 -1.08
CA GLY A 104 13.46 19.80 0.05
C GLY A 104 13.90 18.34 -0.13
N THR A 105 14.61 17.81 0.88
CA THR A 105 14.97 16.40 0.94
C THR A 105 14.13 15.70 2.01
N TYR A 106 13.40 14.68 1.62
CA TYR A 106 12.47 13.97 2.48
C TYR A 106 12.80 12.47 2.54
N PRO A 107 12.60 11.81 3.69
CA PRO A 107 12.81 10.38 3.83
C PRO A 107 11.64 9.59 3.18
N ALA A 108 11.74 9.37 1.89
CA ALA A 108 10.72 8.65 1.15
C ALA A 108 10.69 7.15 1.51
N ALA A 109 9.49 6.58 1.57
CA ALA A 109 9.31 5.15 1.71
C ALA A 109 9.97 4.40 0.54
N ALA A 110 10.60 3.26 0.83
CA ALA A 110 11.06 2.34 -0.20
C ALA A 110 9.83 1.75 -0.92
N VAL A 111 9.62 2.14 -2.16
CA VAL A 111 8.45 1.74 -2.96
C VAL A 111 8.77 0.51 -3.81
N LYS A 112 7.89 -0.48 -3.85
CA LYS A 112 8.01 -1.63 -4.77
C LYS A 112 7.70 -1.18 -6.21
N PRO A 113 8.59 -1.42 -7.17
CA PRO A 113 8.42 -0.93 -8.55
C PRO A 113 7.19 -1.48 -9.27
N ASN A 114 6.85 -2.74 -9.02
CA ASN A 114 5.67 -3.41 -9.55
C ASN A 114 5.05 -4.25 -8.44
N THR A 115 3.79 -3.95 -8.09
CA THR A 115 3.09 -4.65 -7.00
C THR A 115 2.31 -5.86 -7.50
N GLY A 116 1.94 -5.89 -8.78
CA GLY A 116 1.13 -6.95 -9.37
C GLY A 116 -0.22 -7.15 -8.65
N ASN A 117 -0.70 -8.39 -8.66
CA ASN A 117 -1.91 -8.75 -7.92
C ASN A 117 -1.57 -9.02 -6.45
N LEU A 118 -2.06 -8.19 -5.56
CA LEU A 118 -1.84 -8.32 -4.11
C LEU A 118 -2.81 -9.30 -3.42
N ALA A 119 -3.91 -9.71 -4.06
CA ALA A 119 -4.84 -10.68 -3.47
C ALA A 119 -4.14 -12.03 -3.25
N GLY A 120 -4.27 -12.57 -2.04
CA GLY A 120 -3.57 -13.79 -1.61
C GLY A 120 -2.17 -13.55 -1.06
N GLN A 121 -1.66 -12.32 -1.03
CA GLN A 121 -0.37 -11.98 -0.42
C GLN A 121 -0.55 -11.50 1.03
N TRP A 122 0.41 -11.80 1.89
CA TRP A 122 0.51 -11.21 3.22
C TRP A 122 1.02 -9.79 3.12
N LEU A 123 0.31 -8.86 3.76
CA LEU A 123 0.71 -7.46 3.84
C LEU A 123 0.82 -7.03 5.29
N ILE A 124 1.71 -6.08 5.55
CA ILE A 124 1.98 -5.52 6.86
C ILE A 124 1.45 -4.10 6.89
N GLY A 125 0.66 -3.79 7.92
CA GLY A 125 0.19 -2.43 8.22
C GLY A 125 0.50 -2.07 9.67
N ILE A 126 0.56 -0.78 9.97
CA ILE A 126 0.77 -0.31 11.33
C ILE A 126 -0.57 0.13 11.90
N VAL A 127 -1.07 -0.67 12.85
CA VAL A 127 -2.37 -0.42 13.50
C VAL A 127 -2.19 0.63 14.58
N PRO A 128 -2.92 1.76 14.53
CA PRO A 128 -2.81 2.80 15.54
C PRO A 128 -3.15 2.28 16.93
N GLY A 129 -2.31 2.62 17.89
CA GLY A 129 -2.56 2.36 19.29
C GLY A 129 -3.73 3.20 19.82
N LYS A 130 -4.45 2.68 20.81
CA LYS A 130 -5.53 3.43 21.48
C LYS A 130 -5.02 4.04 22.78
N GLY A 131 -5.28 5.32 22.97
CA GLY A 131 -4.85 6.06 24.17
C GLY A 131 -3.34 6.13 24.29
N LYS A 132 -2.76 5.59 25.37
CA LYS A 132 -1.30 5.58 25.60
C LYS A 132 -0.56 4.40 24.93
N ARG A 133 -1.26 3.53 24.21
CA ARG A 133 -0.63 2.39 23.50
C ARG A 133 0.09 2.89 22.26
N LYS A 134 1.28 2.34 22.02
CA LYS A 134 2.05 2.61 20.79
C LYS A 134 1.39 1.96 19.56
N ASP A 135 1.65 2.52 18.41
CA ASP A 135 1.33 1.92 17.13
C ASP A 135 2.01 0.56 17.00
N MET A 136 1.32 -0.43 16.45
CA MET A 136 1.81 -1.80 16.39
C MET A 136 1.77 -2.35 14.96
N PRO A 137 2.87 -2.96 14.48
CA PRO A 137 2.86 -3.65 13.21
C PRO A 137 2.02 -4.93 13.31
N ALA A 138 1.19 -5.15 12.31
CA ALA A 138 0.37 -6.35 12.18
C ALA A 138 0.31 -6.79 10.72
N SER A 139 0.15 -8.10 10.48
CA SER A 139 0.02 -8.64 9.14
C SER A 139 -1.32 -9.33 8.93
N ALA A 140 -1.84 -9.25 7.71
CA ALA A 140 -3.01 -9.97 7.29
C ALA A 140 -2.92 -10.33 5.80
N LEU A 141 -3.66 -11.36 5.40
CA LEU A 141 -3.78 -11.77 4.02
C LEU A 141 -4.70 -10.83 3.26
N ALA A 142 -4.24 -10.28 2.15
CA ALA A 142 -5.05 -9.47 1.26
C ALA A 142 -6.09 -10.34 0.55
N ARG A 143 -7.33 -9.87 0.48
CA ARG A 143 -8.45 -10.58 -0.13
C ARG A 143 -8.95 -9.82 -1.35
N LYS A 144 -9.48 -10.53 -2.32
CA LYS A 144 -10.12 -9.92 -3.48
C LYS A 144 -11.25 -8.99 -3.02
N GLY A 145 -11.22 -7.76 -3.51
CA GLY A 145 -12.25 -6.75 -3.35
C GLY A 145 -12.86 -6.36 -4.69
N PRO A 146 -13.76 -5.36 -4.73
CA PRO A 146 -14.24 -4.80 -5.99
C PRO A 146 -13.10 -4.04 -6.67
N ALA A 147 -12.85 -4.34 -7.95
CA ALA A 147 -11.79 -3.69 -8.72
C ALA A 147 -11.95 -2.16 -8.72
N PRO A 148 -10.88 -1.39 -8.62
CA PRO A 148 -9.47 -1.76 -8.57
C PRO A 148 -8.93 -2.01 -7.15
N PHE A 149 -9.79 -2.20 -6.17
CA PHE A 149 -9.45 -2.32 -4.75
C PHE A 149 -9.30 -3.78 -4.33
N PHE A 150 -8.66 -3.97 -3.18
CA PHE A 150 -8.67 -5.20 -2.41
C PHE A 150 -9.04 -4.92 -0.94
N ASP A 151 -9.49 -5.93 -0.22
CA ASP A 151 -9.85 -5.83 1.19
C ASP A 151 -8.79 -6.54 2.06
N ILE A 152 -8.50 -5.98 3.25
CA ILE A 152 -7.56 -6.57 4.21
C ILE A 152 -8.10 -6.42 5.64
N ASN A 153 -7.93 -7.47 6.47
CA ASN A 153 -8.44 -7.47 7.84
C ASN A 153 -7.46 -6.80 8.82
N LEU A 154 -7.11 -5.55 8.52
CA LEU A 154 -6.35 -4.65 9.41
C LEU A 154 -7.15 -3.37 9.58
N ALA A 155 -7.36 -2.95 10.83
CA ALA A 155 -8.17 -1.76 11.16
C ALA A 155 -7.37 -0.47 10.95
N LEU A 156 -7.01 -0.19 9.70
CA LEU A 156 -6.19 0.96 9.30
C LEU A 156 -7.07 2.16 8.94
N PRO A 157 -6.71 3.38 9.36
CA PRO A 157 -7.33 4.60 8.86
C PRO A 157 -6.97 4.84 7.38
N PRO A 158 -7.77 5.63 6.63
CA PRO A 158 -7.41 6.05 5.28
C PRO A 158 -6.05 6.77 5.25
N GLY A 159 -5.28 6.56 4.19
CA GLY A 159 -3.92 7.10 4.06
C GLY A 159 -2.82 6.26 4.72
N SER A 160 -3.17 5.16 5.41
CA SER A 160 -2.17 4.28 6.02
C SER A 160 -1.43 3.45 4.98
N PRO A 161 -0.09 3.30 5.09
CA PRO A 161 0.70 2.43 4.22
C PRO A 161 0.45 0.95 4.48
N LEU A 162 0.67 0.17 3.43
CA LEU A 162 0.76 -1.29 3.47
C LEU A 162 2.08 -1.71 2.82
N TYR A 163 2.83 -2.56 3.53
CA TYR A 163 4.16 -3.02 3.14
C TYR A 163 4.15 -4.51 2.83
N ASP A 164 5.10 -4.93 1.99
CA ASP A 164 5.44 -6.35 1.84
C ASP A 164 6.41 -6.82 2.94
N GLU A 165 6.80 -8.09 2.91
CA GLU A 165 7.74 -8.71 3.85
C GLU A 165 9.15 -8.08 3.81
N THR A 166 9.49 -7.41 2.72
CA THR A 166 10.78 -6.70 2.59
C THR A 166 10.73 -5.27 3.15
N GLY A 167 9.57 -4.82 3.67
CA GLY A 167 9.36 -3.47 4.16
C GLY A 167 9.15 -2.43 3.05
N ARG A 168 8.89 -2.85 1.81
CA ARG A 168 8.60 -1.95 0.70
C ARG A 168 7.12 -1.62 0.67
N LEU A 169 6.80 -0.36 0.45
CA LEU A 169 5.46 0.14 0.26
C LEU A 169 4.84 -0.46 -1.02
N VAL A 170 3.68 -1.11 -0.89
CA VAL A 170 2.97 -1.77 -2.00
C VAL A 170 1.55 -1.24 -2.20
N ALA A 171 0.95 -0.69 -1.16
CA ALA A 171 -0.44 -0.21 -1.23
C ALA A 171 -0.72 0.86 -0.17
N VAL A 172 -1.87 1.49 -0.29
CA VAL A 172 -2.41 2.46 0.66
C VAL A 172 -3.84 2.10 1.06
N SER A 173 -4.17 2.23 2.33
CA SER A 173 -5.55 2.14 2.81
C SER A 173 -6.36 3.35 2.35
N VAL A 174 -7.52 3.12 1.74
CA VAL A 174 -8.37 4.19 1.20
C VAL A 174 -9.71 4.34 1.94
N GLN A 175 -10.13 3.30 2.63
CA GLN A 175 -11.40 3.32 3.38
C GLN A 175 -11.39 2.31 4.52
N ARG A 176 -11.82 2.73 5.70
CA ARG A 176 -12.08 1.81 6.81
C ARG A 176 -13.34 1.00 6.56
N LYS A 177 -13.33 -0.31 6.89
CA LYS A 177 -14.44 -1.23 6.65
C LYS A 177 -14.58 -2.20 7.83
N GLY A 178 -15.43 -1.89 8.77
CA GLY A 178 -15.62 -2.72 9.97
C GLY A 178 -14.31 -2.94 10.74
N ARG A 179 -13.89 -4.21 10.85
CA ARG A 179 -12.63 -4.61 11.50
C ARG A 179 -11.40 -4.55 10.58
N GLY A 180 -11.60 -4.20 9.32
CA GLY A 180 -10.54 -4.13 8.32
C GLY A 180 -10.53 -2.80 7.57
N CYS A 181 -9.84 -2.78 6.44
CA CYS A 181 -9.86 -1.67 5.50
C CYS A 181 -9.91 -2.17 4.06
N ARG A 182 -10.31 -1.27 3.17
CA ARG A 182 -10.14 -1.37 1.73
C ARG A 182 -8.87 -0.64 1.34
N ALA A 183 -8.11 -1.21 0.45
CA ALA A 183 -6.82 -0.68 0.02
C ALA A 183 -6.68 -0.66 -1.51
N LEU A 184 -5.76 0.15 -1.98
CA LEU A 184 -5.45 0.35 -3.38
C LEU A 184 -3.95 0.09 -3.59
N SER A 185 -3.58 -0.67 -4.64
CA SER A 185 -2.18 -0.90 -4.97
C SER A 185 -1.52 0.37 -5.51
N LEU A 186 -0.21 0.49 -5.32
CA LEU A 186 0.55 1.64 -5.84
C LEU A 186 0.62 1.67 -7.36
N ASP A 187 0.50 0.52 -8.04
CA ASP A 187 0.48 0.49 -9.50
C ASP A 187 -0.70 1.27 -10.07
N VAL A 188 -1.89 1.15 -9.44
CA VAL A 188 -3.07 1.93 -9.84
C VAL A 188 -2.84 3.43 -9.60
N VAL A 189 -2.20 3.81 -8.48
CA VAL A 189 -1.87 5.23 -8.20
C VAL A 189 -0.90 5.77 -9.25
N ARG A 190 0.17 5.02 -9.57
CA ARG A 190 1.16 5.42 -10.61
C ARG A 190 0.51 5.57 -11.97
N GLN A 191 -0.38 4.66 -12.33
CA GLN A 191 -1.11 4.71 -13.60
C GLN A 191 -1.92 6.00 -13.73
N GLN A 192 -2.59 6.43 -12.65
CA GLN A 192 -3.33 7.69 -12.61
C GLN A 192 -2.41 8.93 -12.74
N LEU A 193 -1.25 8.91 -12.09
CA LEU A 193 -0.27 9.98 -12.22
C LEU A 193 0.26 10.08 -13.64
N ALA A 194 0.60 8.96 -14.27
CA ALA A 194 1.09 8.91 -15.64
C ALA A 194 0.04 9.45 -16.65
N THR A 195 -1.23 9.08 -16.48
CA THR A 195 -2.31 9.55 -17.34
C THR A 195 -2.49 11.07 -17.23
N LYS A 196 -2.37 11.65 -16.03
CA LYS A 196 -2.51 13.10 -15.82
C LYS A 196 -1.39 13.90 -16.47
N VAL A 197 -0.16 13.36 -16.46
CA VAL A 197 1.00 14.03 -17.10
C VAL A 197 0.92 14.00 -18.62
N ALA A 198 0.26 12.99 -19.20
CA ALA A 198 0.11 12.82 -20.64
C ALA A 198 -1.02 13.68 -21.27
N THR A 199 -1.84 14.32 -20.43
CA THR A 199 -2.91 15.21 -20.92
C THR A 199 -2.45 16.67 -20.76
N PRO A 200 -2.09 17.36 -21.87
CA PRO A 200 -1.65 18.77 -21.84
C PRO A 200 -2.78 19.73 -21.47
#